data_6e0e548d6249fd72643740b030d3f27a
#
_entry.id   6e0e548d6249fd72643740b030d3f27a
#
_cell.length_a   1.000
_cell.length_b   1.000
_cell.length_c   1.000
_cell.angle_alpha   90.00
_cell.angle_beta   90.00
_cell.angle_gamma   90.00
#
_symmetry.space_group_name_H-M   'P 1'
#
loop_
_entity.id
_entity.type
_entity.pdbx_description
1 polymer ?
#
loop_
_entity_poly.entity_id
_entity_poly.type
_entity_poly.pdbx_seq_one_letter_code
_entity_poly.pdbx_strand_id
1 'polypeptide(L)'
;GIEEKYKPVIEKHIKFFANKERTQRFYDLEIENFNEENILVGLLSAVCKARTCSFEEVVRIVLTDGELVDNAFLQEFEKYDLLSAFWQLCEQHFGYTDTKPSLERLLVTLFVTYTGRYVQAELPAAWESFVSYKSGNIIAFLDSLMNSVLYRDKYDALSAHVAKGLNVFSAFAGMRVDDLVECDTFLAVDQVLVKWLISRLVSEDIGAIVNGFTIPELCEKRAKMHFGRKTGKTYQMLSSAYSMVKEADYHAADGLKSIIDRYLAADYNMDQQYRKFYYYYDQLVSTESFVPLRDLVEYIYTNEYLACLLPAWNAGIQQDAAFSAIPLQREFYNANLRYTKERTVVIISDAMRYEVGQELFARMQDDPKCTAKLSVQLSVLPSYTRLGMAALLPHKTL
;
A
#
# COMPACT_ATOMS: atom_id res chain seq x y z
N GLY A 1 -44.04 12.48 -25.48
CA GLY A 1 -43.45 13.72 -25.94
C GLY A 1 -42.99 14.54 -24.77
N ILE A 2 -41.93 15.33 -24.95
CA ILE A 2 -41.41 16.21 -23.91
C ILE A 2 -42.47 17.27 -23.60
N GLU A 3 -42.73 17.50 -22.30
CA GLU A 3 -43.71 18.49 -21.87
C GLU A 3 -43.36 19.90 -22.38
N GLU A 4 -44.37 20.69 -22.70
CA GLU A 4 -44.19 22.02 -23.34
C GLU A 4 -43.33 22.99 -22.50
N LYS A 5 -43.34 22.83 -21.17
CA LYS A 5 -42.53 23.63 -20.23
C LYS A 5 -41.02 23.48 -20.42
N TYR A 6 -40.55 22.36 -21.04
CA TYR A 6 -39.10 22.13 -21.29
C TYR A 6 -38.67 22.49 -22.73
N LYS A 7 -39.57 22.92 -23.60
CA LYS A 7 -39.22 23.37 -24.93
C LYS A 7 -38.12 24.43 -24.97
N PRO A 8 -38.13 25.47 -24.11
CA PRO A 8 -37.07 26.50 -24.14
C PRO A 8 -35.65 25.92 -23.90
N VAL A 9 -35.52 24.94 -22.98
CA VAL A 9 -34.22 24.28 -22.72
C VAL A 9 -33.73 23.49 -23.94
N ILE A 10 -34.65 22.77 -24.59
CA ILE A 10 -34.32 21.97 -25.78
C ILE A 10 -34.01 22.85 -26.98
N GLU A 11 -34.78 23.93 -27.18
CA GLU A 11 -34.52 24.90 -28.29
C GLU A 11 -33.16 25.58 -28.12
N LYS A 12 -32.73 25.89 -26.91
CA LYS A 12 -31.42 26.43 -26.62
C LYS A 12 -30.28 25.48 -27.05
N HIS A 13 -30.51 24.19 -26.98
CA HIS A 13 -29.50 23.15 -27.32
C HIS A 13 -29.85 22.41 -28.64
N ILE A 14 -30.61 23.04 -29.53
CA ILE A 14 -31.10 22.39 -30.78
C ILE A 14 -29.99 21.81 -31.65
N LYS A 15 -28.79 22.39 -31.67
CA LYS A 15 -27.62 21.86 -32.35
C LYS A 15 -27.21 20.46 -31.89
N PHE A 16 -27.46 20.13 -30.61
CA PHE A 16 -27.21 18.81 -30.09
C PHE A 16 -28.06 17.77 -30.83
N PHE A 17 -29.34 18.02 -31.05
CA PHE A 17 -30.31 17.12 -31.66
C PHE A 17 -30.21 17.00 -33.18
N ALA A 18 -29.30 17.74 -33.83
CA ALA A 18 -29.08 17.66 -35.27
C ALA A 18 -28.41 16.32 -35.71
N ASN A 19 -27.94 15.50 -34.81
CA ASN A 19 -27.32 14.20 -35.11
C ASN A 19 -28.13 13.06 -34.47
N LYS A 20 -28.56 12.11 -35.32
CA LYS A 20 -29.44 10.98 -34.92
C LYS A 20 -28.81 10.09 -33.85
N GLU A 21 -27.53 9.75 -33.97
CA GLU A 21 -26.83 8.88 -33.04
C GLU A 21 -26.72 9.54 -31.66
N ARG A 22 -26.39 10.82 -31.59
CA ARG A 22 -26.28 11.57 -30.35
C ARG A 22 -27.65 11.73 -29.67
N THR A 23 -28.68 12.02 -30.46
CA THR A 23 -30.07 12.07 -30.00
C THR A 23 -30.52 10.71 -29.44
N GLN A 24 -30.16 9.61 -30.11
CA GLN A 24 -30.48 8.28 -29.62
C GLN A 24 -29.82 7.98 -28.28
N ARG A 25 -28.53 8.32 -28.11
CA ARG A 25 -27.84 8.16 -26.81
C ARG A 25 -28.53 8.93 -25.67
N PHE A 26 -29.04 10.12 -25.93
CA PHE A 26 -29.82 10.88 -24.95
C PHE A 26 -31.10 10.14 -24.53
N TYR A 27 -31.80 9.54 -25.47
CA TYR A 27 -32.98 8.74 -25.16
C TYR A 27 -32.65 7.41 -24.48
N ASP A 28 -31.53 6.80 -24.80
CA ASP A 28 -31.07 5.54 -24.20
C ASP A 28 -30.68 5.70 -22.73
N LEU A 29 -30.49 6.92 -22.23
CA LEU A 29 -30.24 7.21 -20.82
C LEU A 29 -31.49 7.03 -19.92
N GLU A 30 -32.68 6.88 -20.51
CA GLU A 30 -33.94 6.61 -19.81
C GLU A 30 -34.19 7.53 -18.59
N ILE A 31 -34.12 8.86 -18.80
CA ILE A 31 -34.22 9.85 -17.73
C ILE A 31 -35.58 9.72 -17.06
N GLU A 32 -35.62 9.21 -15.81
CA GLU A 32 -36.85 8.93 -15.07
C GLU A 32 -37.62 10.21 -14.65
N ASN A 33 -36.89 11.23 -14.20
CA ASN A 33 -37.45 12.49 -13.72
C ASN A 33 -37.00 13.63 -14.64
N PHE A 34 -37.89 14.05 -15.55
CA PHE A 34 -37.63 15.16 -16.43
C PHE A 34 -37.77 16.50 -15.66
N ASN A 35 -36.65 17.16 -15.47
CA ASN A 35 -36.51 18.54 -15.04
C ASN A 35 -35.37 19.20 -15.80
N GLU A 36 -35.16 20.50 -15.66
CA GLU A 36 -34.15 21.24 -16.39
C GLU A 36 -32.74 20.70 -16.12
N GLU A 37 -32.41 20.42 -14.86
CA GLU A 37 -31.13 19.89 -14.45
C GLU A 37 -30.87 18.51 -15.08
N ASN A 38 -31.81 17.57 -14.95
CA ASN A 38 -31.64 16.23 -15.51
C ASN A 38 -31.58 16.20 -17.05
N ILE A 39 -32.25 17.14 -17.71
CA ILE A 39 -32.12 17.32 -19.16
C ILE A 39 -30.69 17.75 -19.50
N LEU A 40 -30.14 18.75 -18.80
CA LEU A 40 -28.76 19.22 -19.02
C LEU A 40 -27.73 18.12 -18.70
N VAL A 41 -27.89 17.39 -17.58
CA VAL A 41 -27.06 16.23 -17.24
C VAL A 41 -27.15 15.16 -18.34
N GLY A 42 -28.35 14.86 -18.85
CA GLY A 42 -28.55 13.90 -19.93
C GLY A 42 -27.86 14.31 -21.23
N LEU A 43 -27.90 15.60 -21.59
CA LEU A 43 -27.19 16.13 -22.77
C LEU A 43 -25.66 15.98 -22.61
N LEU A 44 -25.12 16.35 -21.45
CA LEU A 44 -23.70 16.20 -21.13
C LEU A 44 -23.29 14.72 -21.13
N SER A 45 -24.10 13.86 -20.51
CA SER A 45 -23.87 12.40 -20.47
C SER A 45 -23.84 11.78 -21.87
N ALA A 46 -24.77 12.21 -22.75
CA ALA A 46 -24.79 11.72 -24.13
C ALA A 46 -23.58 12.19 -24.96
N VAL A 47 -23.06 13.40 -24.71
CA VAL A 47 -21.80 13.88 -25.34
C VAL A 47 -20.62 13.06 -24.83
N CYS A 48 -20.53 12.81 -23.54
CA CYS A 48 -19.48 11.99 -22.92
C CYS A 48 -19.60 10.49 -23.20
N LYS A 49 -20.70 10.03 -23.84
CA LYS A 49 -21.03 8.62 -24.00
C LYS A 49 -21.10 7.87 -22.65
N ALA A 50 -21.57 8.58 -21.63
CA ALA A 50 -21.79 8.00 -20.31
C ALA A 50 -22.86 6.91 -20.35
N ARG A 51 -22.83 5.98 -19.41
CA ARG A 51 -23.78 4.87 -19.33
C ARG A 51 -25.07 5.26 -18.58
N THR A 52 -24.96 6.25 -17.71
CA THR A 52 -26.06 6.72 -16.86
C THR A 52 -26.22 8.24 -16.98
N CYS A 53 -27.39 8.73 -16.63
CA CYS A 53 -27.68 10.15 -16.48
C CYS A 53 -27.18 10.62 -15.09
N SER A 54 -25.87 10.80 -14.95
CA SER A 54 -25.23 11.23 -13.70
C SER A 54 -24.16 12.28 -13.96
N PHE A 55 -24.24 13.40 -13.23
CA PHE A 55 -23.25 14.46 -13.37
C PHE A 55 -21.88 14.02 -12.84
N GLU A 56 -21.82 13.23 -11.80
CA GLU A 56 -20.59 12.65 -11.28
C GLU A 56 -19.90 11.75 -12.32
N GLU A 57 -20.69 10.98 -13.11
CA GLU A 57 -20.14 10.19 -14.22
C GLU A 57 -19.60 11.08 -15.33
N VAL A 58 -20.28 12.18 -15.68
CA VAL A 58 -19.78 13.17 -16.63
C VAL A 58 -18.44 13.74 -16.18
N VAL A 59 -18.37 14.24 -14.94
CA VAL A 59 -17.13 14.82 -14.40
C VAL A 59 -16.00 13.79 -14.35
N ARG A 60 -16.32 12.55 -13.96
CA ARG A 60 -15.35 11.44 -13.97
C ARG A 60 -14.77 11.24 -15.37
N ILE A 61 -15.60 11.11 -16.40
CA ILE A 61 -15.15 10.92 -17.78
C ILE A 61 -14.31 12.10 -18.25
N VAL A 62 -14.75 13.33 -17.99
CA VAL A 62 -14.03 14.56 -18.37
C VAL A 62 -12.64 14.61 -17.74
N LEU A 63 -12.51 14.21 -16.47
CA LEU A 63 -11.25 14.25 -15.73
C LEU A 63 -10.32 13.05 -16.00
N THR A 64 -10.90 11.87 -16.33
CA THR A 64 -10.11 10.63 -16.44
C THR A 64 -9.79 10.24 -17.88
N ASP A 65 -10.64 10.61 -18.83
CA ASP A 65 -10.53 10.20 -20.23
C ASP A 65 -10.18 11.37 -21.17
N GLY A 66 -10.09 12.59 -20.62
CA GLY A 66 -9.67 13.80 -21.30
C GLY A 66 -8.42 14.42 -20.68
N GLU A 67 -7.76 15.29 -21.44
CA GLU A 67 -6.67 16.12 -20.92
C GLU A 67 -7.23 17.25 -20.03
N LEU A 68 -6.45 17.71 -19.04
CA LEU A 68 -6.88 18.82 -18.17
C LEU A 68 -6.84 20.17 -18.86
N VAL A 69 -5.97 20.31 -19.87
CA VAL A 69 -5.85 21.48 -20.74
C VAL A 69 -6.28 21.06 -22.14
N ASP A 70 -6.98 21.94 -22.86
CA ASP A 70 -7.51 21.66 -24.21
C ASP A 70 -8.41 20.40 -24.27
N ASN A 71 -9.24 20.22 -23.25
CA ASN A 71 -10.09 19.07 -23.08
C ASN A 71 -11.12 18.93 -24.22
N ALA A 72 -11.11 17.80 -24.91
CA ALA A 72 -12.00 17.53 -26.03
C ALA A 72 -13.49 17.53 -25.66
N PHE A 73 -13.84 17.08 -24.45
CA PHE A 73 -15.23 17.10 -23.96
C PHE A 73 -15.71 18.54 -23.73
N LEU A 74 -14.88 19.41 -23.14
CA LEU A 74 -15.24 20.83 -22.97
C LEU A 74 -15.42 21.54 -24.30
N GLN A 75 -14.61 21.23 -25.32
CA GLN A 75 -14.78 21.76 -26.67
C GLN A 75 -16.10 21.29 -27.29
N GLU A 76 -16.47 20.02 -27.12
CA GLU A 76 -17.77 19.52 -27.57
C GLU A 76 -18.93 20.17 -26.77
N PHE A 77 -18.79 20.41 -25.47
CA PHE A 77 -19.77 21.13 -24.67
C PHE A 77 -19.96 22.57 -25.19
N GLU A 78 -18.89 23.28 -25.48
CA GLU A 78 -18.97 24.63 -26.06
C GLU A 78 -19.69 24.63 -27.41
N LYS A 79 -19.40 23.68 -28.29
CA LYS A 79 -20.03 23.53 -29.61
C LYS A 79 -21.55 23.36 -29.55
N TYR A 80 -22.05 22.72 -28.49
CA TYR A 80 -23.49 22.46 -28.26
C TYR A 80 -24.12 23.41 -27.25
N ASP A 81 -23.47 24.52 -26.90
CA ASP A 81 -23.92 25.53 -25.94
C ASP A 81 -24.15 24.94 -24.53
N LEU A 82 -23.41 23.86 -24.13
CA LEU A 82 -23.52 23.16 -22.87
C LEU A 82 -22.43 23.54 -21.86
N LEU A 83 -21.37 24.27 -22.26
CA LEU A 83 -20.21 24.54 -21.41
C LEU A 83 -20.60 25.35 -20.15
N SER A 84 -21.48 26.36 -20.30
CA SER A 84 -21.96 27.13 -19.15
C SER A 84 -22.81 26.27 -18.18
N ALA A 85 -23.59 25.35 -18.72
CA ALA A 85 -24.36 24.40 -17.90
C ALA A 85 -23.45 23.43 -17.13
N PHE A 86 -22.37 22.96 -17.76
CA PHE A 86 -21.36 22.11 -17.08
C PHE A 86 -20.75 22.82 -15.85
N TRP A 87 -20.32 24.07 -16.00
CA TRP A 87 -19.77 24.82 -14.87
C TRP A 87 -20.80 25.16 -13.80
N GLN A 88 -22.04 25.46 -14.19
CA GLN A 88 -23.13 25.66 -13.24
C GLN A 88 -23.41 24.40 -12.44
N LEU A 89 -23.39 23.22 -13.06
CA LEU A 89 -23.52 21.94 -12.36
C LEU A 89 -22.32 21.65 -11.47
N CYS A 90 -21.10 22.04 -11.85
CA CYS A 90 -19.92 21.97 -10.96
C CYS A 90 -20.12 22.82 -9.68
N GLU A 91 -20.75 24.00 -9.79
CA GLU A 91 -21.11 24.81 -8.63
C GLU A 91 -22.16 24.09 -7.76
N GLN A 92 -23.23 23.59 -8.37
CA GLN A 92 -24.32 22.92 -7.65
C GLN A 92 -23.86 21.64 -6.93
N HIS A 93 -23.07 20.80 -7.60
CA HIS A 93 -22.66 19.51 -7.07
C HIS A 93 -21.42 19.59 -6.18
N PHE A 94 -20.43 20.40 -6.55
CA PHE A 94 -19.13 20.47 -5.87
C PHE A 94 -18.82 21.83 -5.22
N GLY A 95 -19.69 22.83 -5.37
CA GLY A 95 -19.45 24.18 -4.85
C GLY A 95 -18.28 24.88 -5.51
N TYR A 96 -17.93 24.49 -6.75
CA TYR A 96 -16.82 25.09 -7.49
C TYR A 96 -17.30 26.32 -8.29
N THR A 97 -16.75 27.47 -7.94
CA THR A 97 -16.99 28.74 -8.64
C THR A 97 -15.67 29.41 -8.98
N ASP A 98 -15.57 29.95 -10.17
CA ASP A 98 -14.42 30.72 -10.63
C ASP A 98 -14.84 31.74 -11.69
N THR A 99 -14.13 32.85 -11.75
CA THR A 99 -14.30 33.86 -12.81
C THR A 99 -13.83 33.35 -14.19
N LYS A 100 -12.86 32.43 -14.19
CA LYS A 100 -12.34 31.71 -15.33
C LYS A 100 -12.24 30.23 -15.01
N PRO A 101 -13.36 29.50 -15.05
CA PRO A 101 -13.36 28.10 -14.63
C PRO A 101 -12.47 27.24 -15.52
N SER A 102 -11.74 26.31 -14.88
CA SER A 102 -10.88 25.34 -15.56
C SER A 102 -10.90 24.00 -14.84
N LEU A 103 -10.59 22.91 -15.56
CA LEU A 103 -10.53 21.59 -14.97
C LEU A 103 -9.39 21.46 -13.93
N GLU A 104 -8.28 22.14 -14.16
CA GLU A 104 -7.16 22.15 -13.20
C GLU A 104 -7.59 22.76 -11.86
N ARG A 105 -8.30 23.90 -11.88
CA ARG A 105 -8.77 24.55 -10.65
C ARG A 105 -9.92 23.78 -9.99
N LEU A 106 -10.82 23.19 -10.78
CA LEU A 106 -11.82 22.26 -10.27
C LEU A 106 -11.14 21.09 -9.54
N LEU A 107 -10.14 20.48 -10.19
CA LEU A 107 -9.41 19.36 -9.62
C LEU A 107 -8.70 19.73 -8.31
N VAL A 108 -8.04 20.89 -8.25
CA VAL A 108 -7.45 21.42 -7.01
C VAL A 108 -8.52 21.57 -5.92
N THR A 109 -9.69 22.14 -6.25
CA THR A 109 -10.80 22.29 -5.31
C THR A 109 -11.26 20.93 -4.74
N LEU A 110 -11.41 19.93 -5.60
CA LEU A 110 -11.80 18.58 -5.18
C LEU A 110 -10.77 17.98 -4.21
N PHE A 111 -9.49 17.98 -4.59
CA PHE A 111 -8.44 17.35 -3.79
C PHE A 111 -8.11 18.12 -2.50
N VAL A 112 -8.12 19.45 -2.52
CA VAL A 112 -7.90 20.26 -1.32
C VAL A 112 -9.04 20.08 -0.31
N THR A 113 -10.29 20.11 -0.79
CA THR A 113 -11.46 19.86 0.07
C THR A 113 -11.43 18.47 0.68
N TYR A 114 -11.09 17.46 -0.11
CA TYR A 114 -10.94 16.08 0.36
C TYR A 114 -9.84 15.97 1.43
N THR A 115 -8.68 16.59 1.18
CA THR A 115 -7.56 16.64 2.11
C THR A 115 -7.95 17.26 3.45
N GLY A 116 -8.66 18.38 3.43
CA GLY A 116 -9.12 19.07 4.64
C GLY A 116 -10.05 18.26 5.53
N ARG A 117 -10.62 17.16 5.03
CA ARG A 117 -11.42 16.23 5.84
C ARG A 117 -10.57 15.31 6.71
N TYR A 118 -9.39 14.93 6.22
CA TYR A 118 -8.56 13.89 6.82
C TYR A 118 -7.30 14.41 7.52
N VAL A 119 -6.82 15.62 7.16
CA VAL A 119 -5.75 16.29 7.89
C VAL A 119 -6.32 16.92 9.16
N GLN A 120 -5.70 16.66 10.31
CA GLN A 120 -6.19 17.15 11.61
C GLN A 120 -5.67 18.57 11.96
N ALA A 121 -4.79 19.13 11.13
CA ALA A 121 -4.30 20.50 11.23
C ALA A 121 -5.00 21.44 10.24
N GLU A 122 -4.81 22.74 10.44
CA GLU A 122 -5.21 23.74 9.43
C GLU A 122 -4.43 23.51 8.13
N LEU A 123 -5.13 23.60 7.01
CA LEU A 123 -4.51 23.54 5.70
C LEU A 123 -3.63 24.79 5.47
N PRO A 124 -2.63 24.73 4.58
CA PRO A 124 -1.86 25.91 4.21
C PRO A 124 -2.80 27.05 3.78
N ALA A 125 -2.56 28.27 4.27
CA ALA A 125 -3.41 29.44 3.98
C ALA A 125 -3.62 29.68 2.47
N ALA A 126 -2.63 29.32 1.63
CA ALA A 126 -2.75 29.40 0.18
C ALA A 126 -3.78 28.43 -0.41
N TRP A 127 -4.21 27.40 0.34
CA TRP A 127 -5.18 26.41 -0.12
C TRP A 127 -6.61 26.72 0.36
N GLU A 128 -6.78 27.58 1.34
CA GLU A 128 -8.10 27.89 1.93
C GLU A 128 -9.14 28.32 0.90
N SER A 129 -8.72 29.10 -0.10
CA SER A 129 -9.61 29.57 -1.18
C SER A 129 -10.14 28.46 -2.07
N PHE A 130 -9.57 27.26 -2.00
CA PHE A 130 -10.02 26.10 -2.75
C PHE A 130 -10.94 25.17 -1.96
N VAL A 131 -11.15 25.41 -0.67
CA VAL A 131 -12.01 24.57 0.16
C VAL A 131 -13.48 24.83 -0.18
N SER A 132 -14.18 23.80 -0.62
CA SER A 132 -15.59 23.86 -0.93
C SER A 132 -16.48 23.52 0.27
N TYR A 133 -17.63 24.20 0.36
CA TYR A 133 -18.70 23.88 1.31
C TYR A 133 -19.46 22.58 0.98
N LYS A 134 -19.32 22.05 -0.25
CA LYS A 134 -19.91 20.77 -0.71
C LYS A 134 -19.02 19.57 -0.40
N SER A 135 -18.34 19.56 0.74
CA SER A 135 -17.36 18.53 1.10
C SER A 135 -17.90 17.10 1.03
N GLY A 136 -19.16 16.87 1.43
CA GLY A 136 -19.77 15.53 1.39
C GLY A 136 -19.85 14.94 -0.02
N ASN A 137 -20.26 15.73 -1.01
CA ASN A 137 -20.34 15.29 -2.40
C ASN A 137 -18.93 15.03 -2.97
N ILE A 138 -17.98 15.89 -2.64
CA ILE A 138 -16.59 15.76 -3.09
C ILE A 138 -15.96 14.49 -2.51
N ILE A 139 -16.17 14.21 -1.22
CA ILE A 139 -15.69 12.99 -0.57
C ILE A 139 -16.26 11.76 -1.27
N ALA A 140 -17.58 11.70 -1.45
CA ALA A 140 -18.22 10.58 -2.13
C ALA A 140 -17.69 10.37 -3.56
N PHE A 141 -17.48 11.46 -4.30
CA PHE A 141 -16.95 11.42 -5.66
C PHE A 141 -15.52 10.87 -5.69
N LEU A 142 -14.60 11.43 -4.90
CA LEU A 142 -13.20 10.99 -4.87
C LEU A 142 -13.04 9.58 -4.29
N ASP A 143 -13.81 9.21 -3.26
CA ASP A 143 -13.86 7.84 -2.74
C ASP A 143 -14.30 6.84 -3.81
N SER A 144 -15.27 7.21 -4.66
CA SER A 144 -15.71 6.35 -5.75
C SER A 144 -14.62 6.10 -6.80
N LEU A 145 -13.78 7.10 -7.06
CA LEU A 145 -12.62 6.94 -7.95
C LEU A 145 -11.51 6.11 -7.31
N MET A 146 -11.16 6.45 -6.08
CA MET A 146 -10.05 5.84 -5.33
C MET A 146 -10.30 4.35 -5.07
N ASN A 147 -11.52 3.96 -4.73
CA ASN A 147 -11.88 2.58 -4.39
C ASN A 147 -12.24 1.72 -5.63
N SER A 148 -12.37 2.33 -6.80
CA SER A 148 -12.68 1.60 -8.03
C SER A 148 -11.44 0.95 -8.63
N VAL A 149 -11.51 -0.36 -8.89
CA VAL A 149 -10.45 -1.08 -9.62
C VAL A 149 -10.18 -0.47 -11.01
N LEU A 150 -11.21 0.11 -11.65
CA LEU A 150 -11.11 0.70 -12.98
C LEU A 150 -10.48 2.10 -12.97
N TYR A 151 -10.66 2.86 -11.88
CA TYR A 151 -10.32 4.29 -11.85
C TYR A 151 -9.22 4.66 -10.87
N ARG A 152 -8.82 3.75 -9.96
CA ARG A 152 -7.81 4.04 -8.93
C ARG A 152 -6.46 4.51 -9.50
N ASP A 153 -6.04 4.00 -10.66
CA ASP A 153 -4.78 4.44 -11.29
C ASP A 153 -4.93 5.82 -11.94
N LYS A 154 -6.15 6.15 -12.40
CA LYS A 154 -6.49 7.51 -12.85
C LYS A 154 -6.53 8.48 -11.66
N TYR A 155 -7.14 8.08 -10.54
CA TYR A 155 -7.07 8.83 -9.28
C TYR A 155 -5.64 9.15 -8.90
N ASP A 156 -4.74 8.15 -8.92
CA ASP A 156 -3.32 8.32 -8.61
C ASP A 156 -2.65 9.36 -9.52
N ALA A 157 -2.96 9.36 -10.81
CA ALA A 157 -2.43 10.32 -11.77
C ALA A 157 -2.93 11.75 -11.49
N LEU A 158 -4.23 11.90 -11.22
CA LEU A 158 -4.85 13.18 -10.86
C LEU A 158 -4.30 13.70 -9.52
N SER A 159 -4.18 12.84 -8.53
CA SER A 159 -3.56 13.14 -7.23
C SER A 159 -2.12 13.63 -7.39
N ALA A 160 -1.32 12.93 -8.20
CA ALA A 160 0.06 13.32 -8.47
C ALA A 160 0.17 14.68 -9.18
N HIS A 161 -0.74 14.96 -10.13
CA HIS A 161 -0.80 16.25 -10.82
C HIS A 161 -1.06 17.40 -9.84
N VAL A 162 -2.07 17.26 -8.96
CA VAL A 162 -2.40 18.26 -7.93
C VAL A 162 -1.25 18.39 -6.92
N ALA A 163 -0.68 17.26 -6.47
CA ALA A 163 0.42 17.26 -5.52
C ALA A 163 1.64 18.03 -6.04
N LYS A 164 1.95 17.90 -7.32
CA LYS A 164 3.02 18.66 -7.98
C LYS A 164 2.69 20.15 -8.05
N GLY A 165 1.48 20.51 -8.49
CA GLY A 165 1.03 21.90 -8.64
C GLY A 165 1.02 22.66 -7.32
N LEU A 166 0.63 22.02 -6.23
CA LEU A 166 0.55 22.60 -4.88
C LEU A 166 1.83 22.41 -4.04
N ASN A 167 2.84 21.71 -4.55
CA ASN A 167 4.04 21.33 -3.79
C ASN A 167 3.69 20.67 -2.44
N VAL A 168 2.78 19.68 -2.49
CA VAL A 168 2.18 19.05 -1.30
C VAL A 168 3.23 18.47 -0.36
N PHE A 169 4.29 17.85 -0.89
CA PHE A 169 5.36 17.29 -0.06
C PHE A 169 5.98 18.36 0.86
N SER A 170 6.33 19.52 0.33
CA SER A 170 6.91 20.61 1.13
C SER A 170 5.92 21.17 2.14
N ALA A 171 4.66 21.29 1.77
CA ALA A 171 3.61 21.73 2.68
C ALA A 171 3.44 20.76 3.85
N PHE A 172 3.36 19.47 3.59
CA PHE A 172 3.15 18.44 4.61
C PHE A 172 4.41 18.14 5.45
N ALA A 173 5.61 18.32 4.90
CA ALA A 173 6.86 18.16 5.65
C ALA A 173 6.99 19.16 6.81
N GLY A 174 6.27 20.28 6.78
CA GLY A 174 6.19 21.26 7.86
C GLY A 174 5.10 20.98 8.91
N MET A 175 4.22 20.00 8.68
CA MET A 175 3.15 19.62 9.60
C MET A 175 3.61 18.56 10.60
N ARG A 176 2.86 18.41 11.70
CA ARG A 176 3.05 17.30 12.62
C ARG A 176 2.59 16.02 11.93
N VAL A 177 3.39 14.97 12.06
CA VAL A 177 3.04 13.65 11.45
C VAL A 177 1.76 13.07 12.02
N ASP A 178 1.42 13.38 13.28
CA ASP A 178 0.15 13.00 13.93
C ASP A 178 -1.07 13.43 13.10
N ASP A 179 -1.00 14.64 12.54
CA ASP A 179 -2.10 15.25 11.80
C ASP A 179 -2.31 14.64 10.40
N LEU A 180 -1.32 13.87 9.91
CA LEU A 180 -1.29 13.29 8.57
C LEU A 180 -1.70 11.82 8.51
N VAL A 181 -1.75 11.11 9.64
CA VAL A 181 -1.92 9.65 9.71
C VAL A 181 -3.17 9.15 8.97
N GLU A 182 -4.27 9.90 9.05
CA GLU A 182 -5.56 9.54 8.42
C GLU A 182 -5.68 10.02 6.96
N CYS A 183 -4.78 10.88 6.51
CA CYS A 183 -4.84 11.44 5.16
C CYS A 183 -4.27 10.45 4.13
N ASP A 184 -5.08 10.11 3.13
CA ASP A 184 -4.72 9.21 2.04
C ASP A 184 -4.98 9.84 0.66
N THR A 185 -4.93 11.17 0.61
CA THR A 185 -5.22 11.94 -0.61
C THR A 185 -4.04 11.90 -1.58
N PHE A 186 -2.82 11.93 -1.06
CA PHE A 186 -1.59 12.05 -1.84
C PHE A 186 -0.53 11.05 -1.40
N LEU A 187 0.20 10.49 -2.34
CA LEU A 187 1.39 9.66 -2.06
C LEU A 187 2.44 10.44 -1.22
N ALA A 188 2.46 11.76 -1.33
CA ALA A 188 3.36 12.63 -0.56
C ALA A 188 3.18 12.48 0.97
N VAL A 189 1.99 12.10 1.44
CA VAL A 189 1.75 11.80 2.86
C VAL A 189 2.63 10.62 3.31
N ASP A 190 2.62 9.53 2.55
CA ASP A 190 3.46 8.37 2.86
C ASP A 190 4.95 8.70 2.79
N GLN A 191 5.36 9.56 1.86
CA GLN A 191 6.76 10.02 1.80
C GLN A 191 7.18 10.76 3.06
N VAL A 192 6.31 11.62 3.62
CA VAL A 192 6.57 12.33 4.89
C VAL A 192 6.61 11.37 6.07
N LEU A 193 5.63 10.47 6.17
CA LEU A 193 5.56 9.46 7.25
C LEU A 193 6.75 8.51 7.21
N VAL A 194 7.14 8.01 6.03
CA VAL A 194 8.31 7.15 5.86
C VAL A 194 9.60 7.86 6.28
N LYS A 195 9.77 9.10 5.89
CA LYS A 195 10.94 9.91 6.30
C LYS A 195 11.00 10.06 7.83
N TRP A 196 9.88 10.30 8.47
CA TRP A 196 9.79 10.37 9.92
C TRP A 196 10.12 9.03 10.58
N LEU A 197 9.55 7.91 10.06
CA LEU A 197 9.81 6.56 10.57
C LEU A 197 11.29 6.18 10.47
N ILE A 198 11.95 6.48 9.35
CA ILE A 198 13.40 6.29 9.20
C ILE A 198 14.16 7.06 10.28
N SER A 199 13.81 8.33 10.50
CA SER A 199 14.44 9.17 11.52
C SER A 199 14.29 8.59 12.94
N ARG A 200 13.12 8.04 13.28
CA ARG A 200 12.89 7.40 14.59
C ARG A 200 13.69 6.12 14.73
N LEU A 201 13.67 5.26 13.72
CA LEU A 201 14.42 4.00 13.75
C LEU A 201 15.93 4.21 13.79
N VAL A 202 16.46 5.13 13.01
CA VAL A 202 17.90 5.45 13.01
C VAL A 202 18.36 6.07 14.34
N SER A 203 17.48 6.79 15.04
CA SER A 203 17.75 7.26 16.40
C SER A 203 17.37 6.25 17.49
N GLU A 204 17.01 5.04 17.12
CA GLU A 204 16.62 3.95 18.04
C GLU A 204 15.43 4.30 18.97
N ASP A 205 14.61 5.25 18.56
CA ASP A 205 13.40 5.68 19.27
C ASP A 205 12.24 4.74 18.99
N ILE A 206 12.34 3.51 19.50
CA ILE A 206 11.32 2.46 19.33
C ILE A 206 10.04 2.72 20.11
N GLY A 207 10.08 3.61 21.09
CA GLY A 207 8.93 4.03 21.89
C GLY A 207 8.07 5.11 21.23
N ALA A 208 8.48 5.63 20.06
CA ALA A 208 7.74 6.66 19.36
C ALA A 208 6.30 6.27 19.06
N ILE A 209 5.38 7.17 19.33
CA ILE A 209 3.93 7.03 19.07
C ILE A 209 3.48 8.19 18.20
N VAL A 210 2.66 7.90 17.20
CA VAL A 210 2.06 8.87 16.29
C VAL A 210 0.56 8.68 16.24
N ASN A 211 -0.20 9.69 16.62
CA ASN A 211 -1.66 9.64 16.67
C ASN A 211 -2.20 8.39 17.37
N GLY A 212 -1.55 7.98 18.47
CA GLY A 212 -1.90 6.79 19.23
C GLY A 212 -1.39 5.45 18.67
N PHE A 213 -0.74 5.43 17.51
CA PHE A 213 -0.17 4.23 16.91
C PHE A 213 1.31 4.08 17.24
N THR A 214 1.74 2.89 17.62
CA THR A 214 3.14 2.47 17.63
C THR A 214 3.68 2.39 16.19
N ILE A 215 5.00 2.33 16.03
CA ILE A 215 5.63 2.22 14.69
C ILE A 215 5.07 1.01 13.88
N PRO A 216 4.99 -0.22 14.43
CA PRO A 216 4.41 -1.36 13.69
C PRO A 216 2.94 -1.16 13.33
N GLU A 217 2.13 -0.63 14.25
CA GLU A 217 0.70 -0.38 14.00
C GLU A 217 0.50 0.70 12.91
N LEU A 218 1.32 1.75 12.92
CA LEU A 218 1.32 2.75 11.86
C LEU A 218 1.69 2.14 10.51
N CYS A 219 2.75 1.32 10.47
CA CYS A 219 3.17 0.62 9.24
C CYS A 219 2.05 -0.29 8.70
N GLU A 220 1.40 -1.07 9.58
CA GLU A 220 0.30 -1.95 9.20
C GLU A 220 -0.91 -1.17 8.70
N LYS A 221 -1.30 -0.09 9.38
CA LYS A 221 -2.39 0.79 8.98
C LYS A 221 -2.15 1.39 7.59
N ARG A 222 -1.00 2.02 7.39
CA ARG A 222 -0.68 2.70 6.13
C ARG A 222 -0.52 1.72 4.96
N ALA A 223 0.02 0.53 5.20
CA ALA A 223 0.12 -0.51 4.18
C ALA A 223 -1.26 -0.98 3.65
N LYS A 224 -2.33 -0.82 4.44
CA LYS A 224 -3.72 -1.18 4.06
C LYS A 224 -4.48 -0.04 3.39
N MET A 225 -4.00 1.19 3.44
CA MET A 225 -4.63 2.35 2.82
C MET A 225 -4.39 2.38 1.29
N HIS A 226 -5.00 3.32 0.60
CA HIS A 226 -4.99 3.37 -0.87
C HIS A 226 -3.57 3.31 -1.46
N PHE A 227 -2.68 4.18 -0.99
CA PHE A 227 -1.29 4.21 -1.46
C PHE A 227 -0.42 3.07 -0.90
N GLY A 228 -0.93 2.27 0.04
CA GLY A 228 -0.28 1.03 0.49
C GLY A 228 0.02 0.04 -0.64
N ARG A 229 -0.72 0.10 -1.76
CA ARG A 229 -0.39 -0.64 -2.99
C ARG A 229 1.01 -0.31 -3.54
N LYS A 230 1.48 0.91 -3.33
CA LYS A 230 2.79 1.41 -3.78
C LYS A 230 3.83 1.39 -2.66
N THR A 231 3.42 1.68 -1.44
CA THR A 231 4.29 1.89 -0.28
C THR A 231 4.32 0.72 0.70
N GLY A 232 3.47 -0.29 0.52
CA GLY A 232 3.32 -1.41 1.45
C GLY A 232 4.62 -2.18 1.69
N LYS A 233 5.45 -2.39 0.65
CA LYS A 233 6.77 -3.02 0.79
C LYS A 233 7.71 -2.17 1.66
N THR A 234 7.65 -0.86 1.52
CA THR A 234 8.41 0.07 2.36
C THR A 234 8.00 -0.04 3.82
N TYR A 235 6.70 -0.07 4.12
CA TYR A 235 6.20 -0.24 5.48
C TYR A 235 6.54 -1.62 6.07
N GLN A 236 6.51 -2.67 5.25
CA GLN A 236 6.96 -4.00 5.68
C GLN A 236 8.44 -4.03 6.02
N MET A 237 9.28 -3.38 5.22
CA MET A 237 10.71 -3.22 5.49
C MET A 237 10.95 -2.44 6.79
N LEU A 238 10.24 -1.32 6.99
CA LEU A 238 10.35 -0.52 8.23
C LEU A 238 9.91 -1.30 9.46
N SER A 239 8.86 -2.11 9.35
CA SER A 239 8.40 -3.00 10.42
C SER A 239 9.46 -4.06 10.78
N SER A 240 10.15 -4.61 9.76
CA SER A 240 11.26 -5.55 9.99
C SER A 240 12.45 -4.87 10.67
N ALA A 241 12.81 -3.66 10.22
CA ALA A 241 13.86 -2.86 10.87
C ALA A 241 13.51 -2.54 12.33
N TYR A 242 12.25 -2.13 12.60
CA TYR A 242 11.78 -1.90 13.97
C TYR A 242 11.99 -3.11 14.87
N SER A 243 11.63 -4.30 14.40
CA SER A 243 11.81 -5.53 15.17
C SER A 243 13.27 -5.80 15.49
N MET A 244 14.19 -5.50 14.56
CA MET A 244 15.62 -5.66 14.79
C MET A 244 16.18 -4.62 15.76
N VAL A 245 15.80 -3.35 15.61
CA VAL A 245 16.21 -2.27 16.54
C VAL A 245 15.71 -2.55 17.96
N LYS A 246 14.50 -3.11 18.10
CA LYS A 246 13.95 -3.49 19.40
C LYS A 246 14.77 -4.58 20.10
N GLU A 247 15.37 -5.48 19.37
CA GLU A 247 16.20 -6.59 19.86
C GLU A 247 17.72 -6.29 19.78
N ALA A 248 18.09 -5.02 19.55
CA ALA A 248 19.47 -4.55 19.62
C ALA A 248 20.05 -4.75 21.03
N ASP A 249 21.37 -4.61 21.18
CA ASP A 249 22.10 -4.92 22.40
C ASP A 249 21.95 -6.39 22.83
N TYR A 250 22.12 -7.27 21.85
CA TYR A 250 21.95 -8.71 22.03
C TYR A 250 23.06 -9.33 22.91
N HIS A 251 22.66 -10.17 23.86
CA HIS A 251 23.55 -10.95 24.71
C HIS A 251 23.29 -12.43 24.54
N ALA A 252 24.29 -13.20 24.14
CA ALA A 252 24.15 -14.66 24.00
C ALA A 252 23.88 -15.35 25.33
N ALA A 253 23.08 -16.42 25.29
CA ALA A 253 22.86 -17.25 26.46
C ALA A 253 24.10 -18.10 26.79
N ASP A 254 24.26 -18.52 28.04
CA ASP A 254 25.37 -19.35 28.50
C ASP A 254 25.09 -20.84 28.22
N GLY A 255 26.05 -21.48 27.54
CA GLY A 255 26.02 -22.90 27.23
C GLY A 255 25.15 -23.26 26.00
N LEU A 256 25.58 -24.31 25.28
CA LEU A 256 25.05 -24.69 23.98
C LEU A 256 23.53 -24.96 24.03
N LYS A 257 23.08 -25.69 25.07
CA LYS A 257 21.65 -25.99 25.19
C LYS A 257 20.80 -24.72 25.34
N SER A 258 21.22 -23.79 26.17
CA SER A 258 20.48 -22.53 26.39
C SER A 258 20.46 -21.66 25.16
N ILE A 259 21.58 -21.63 24.39
CA ILE A 259 21.64 -20.93 23.08
C ILE A 259 20.62 -21.52 22.11
N ILE A 260 20.57 -22.84 21.99
CA ILE A 260 19.63 -23.53 21.11
C ILE A 260 18.18 -23.30 21.54
N ASP A 261 17.87 -23.51 22.79
CA ASP A 261 16.51 -23.35 23.33
C ASP A 261 16.03 -21.92 23.11
N ARG A 262 16.88 -20.93 23.34
CA ARG A 262 16.57 -19.52 23.11
C ARG A 262 16.42 -19.19 21.64
N TYR A 263 17.30 -19.74 20.78
CA TYR A 263 17.18 -19.57 19.33
C TYR A 263 15.84 -20.09 18.82
N LEU A 264 15.44 -21.28 19.24
CA LEU A 264 14.17 -21.89 18.83
C LEU A 264 12.94 -21.16 19.38
N ALA A 265 13.07 -20.51 20.52
CA ALA A 265 11.97 -19.78 21.16
C ALA A 265 11.82 -18.34 20.62
N ALA A 266 12.91 -17.65 20.36
CA ALA A 266 12.90 -16.20 20.09
C ALA A 266 13.95 -15.73 19.09
N ASP A 267 15.24 -16.09 19.25
CA ASP A 267 16.34 -15.44 18.54
C ASP A 267 16.31 -15.68 17.01
N TYR A 268 15.63 -16.76 16.54
CA TYR A 268 15.39 -16.96 15.10
C TYR A 268 14.70 -15.76 14.45
N ASN A 269 13.98 -14.96 15.24
CA ASN A 269 13.31 -13.75 14.74
C ASN A 269 14.30 -12.71 14.21
N MET A 270 15.49 -12.60 14.79
CA MET A 270 16.53 -11.70 14.28
C MET A 270 16.93 -12.07 12.85
N ASP A 271 17.21 -13.36 12.59
CA ASP A 271 17.49 -13.86 11.24
C ASP A 271 16.31 -13.65 10.29
N GLN A 272 15.10 -13.90 10.78
CA GLN A 272 13.87 -13.74 9.97
C GLN A 272 13.64 -12.28 9.59
N GLN A 273 13.78 -11.33 10.52
CA GLN A 273 13.57 -9.92 10.24
C GLN A 273 14.68 -9.34 9.35
N TYR A 274 15.93 -9.77 9.53
CA TYR A 274 17.03 -9.41 8.65
C TYR A 274 16.73 -9.85 7.20
N ARG A 275 16.35 -11.11 6.99
CA ARG A 275 15.96 -11.63 5.68
C ARG A 275 14.77 -10.87 5.09
N LYS A 276 13.73 -10.57 5.89
CA LYS A 276 12.55 -9.81 5.45
C LYS A 276 12.91 -8.38 5.10
N PHE A 277 13.77 -7.74 5.88
CA PHE A 277 14.25 -6.39 5.58
C PHE A 277 14.86 -6.34 4.18
N TYR A 278 15.82 -7.22 3.86
CA TYR A 278 16.46 -7.26 2.56
C TYR A 278 15.52 -7.71 1.44
N TYR A 279 14.61 -8.65 1.71
CA TYR A 279 13.60 -9.04 0.73
C TYR A 279 12.75 -7.86 0.24
N TYR A 280 12.42 -6.92 1.12
CA TYR A 280 11.68 -5.72 0.74
C TYR A 280 12.60 -4.61 0.24
N TYR A 281 13.77 -4.43 0.83
CA TYR A 281 14.75 -3.42 0.43
C TYR A 281 15.17 -3.58 -1.03
N ASP A 282 15.47 -4.81 -1.48
CA ASP A 282 15.87 -5.12 -2.85
C ASP A 282 14.76 -4.89 -3.89
N GLN A 283 13.53 -4.70 -3.46
CA GLN A 283 12.38 -4.41 -4.32
C GLN A 283 12.04 -2.92 -4.41
N LEU A 284 12.77 -2.07 -3.71
CA LEU A 284 12.57 -0.62 -3.76
C LEU A 284 13.12 -0.06 -5.07
N VAL A 285 12.41 0.92 -5.63
CA VAL A 285 12.83 1.62 -6.86
C VAL A 285 14.04 2.53 -6.60
N SER A 286 14.10 3.14 -5.41
CA SER A 286 15.21 3.98 -4.95
C SER A 286 15.51 3.65 -3.50
N THR A 287 16.79 3.49 -3.18
CA THR A 287 17.28 3.10 -1.85
C THR A 287 18.07 4.18 -1.13
N GLU A 288 18.33 5.31 -1.78
CA GLU A 288 19.24 6.36 -1.27
C GLU A 288 18.79 6.90 0.11
N SER A 289 17.49 7.15 0.29
CA SER A 289 16.94 7.65 1.56
C SER A 289 16.98 6.62 2.70
N PHE A 290 17.16 5.34 2.38
CA PHE A 290 17.16 4.24 3.34
C PHE A 290 18.58 3.78 3.74
N VAL A 291 19.63 4.37 3.17
CA VAL A 291 21.02 4.01 3.48
C VAL A 291 21.34 4.07 4.98
N PRO A 292 20.98 5.12 5.73
CA PRO A 292 21.25 5.15 7.17
C PRO A 292 20.53 4.03 7.95
N LEU A 293 19.33 3.67 7.55
CA LEU A 293 18.57 2.58 8.17
C LEU A 293 19.17 1.22 7.83
N ARG A 294 19.57 1.01 6.57
CA ARG A 294 20.27 -0.21 6.15
C ARG A 294 21.58 -0.39 6.95
N ASP A 295 22.35 0.66 7.09
CA ASP A 295 23.63 0.61 7.80
C ASP A 295 23.43 0.27 9.29
N LEU A 296 22.37 0.79 9.92
CA LEU A 296 21.97 0.42 11.28
C LEU A 296 21.56 -1.06 11.37
N VAL A 297 20.72 -1.53 10.46
CA VAL A 297 20.29 -2.94 10.40
C VAL A 297 21.48 -3.88 10.24
N GLU A 298 22.44 -3.55 9.35
CA GLU A 298 23.69 -4.28 9.18
C GLU A 298 24.51 -4.29 10.46
N TYR A 299 24.66 -3.14 11.11
CA TYR A 299 25.40 -3.03 12.35
C TYR A 299 24.81 -3.91 13.46
N ILE A 300 23.49 -3.83 13.67
CA ILE A 300 22.79 -4.65 14.68
C ILE A 300 22.99 -6.14 14.38
N TYR A 301 22.77 -6.54 13.12
CA TYR A 301 22.87 -7.95 12.75
C TYR A 301 24.30 -8.50 12.88
N THR A 302 25.28 -7.79 12.36
CA THR A 302 26.68 -8.28 12.29
C THR A 302 27.46 -8.04 13.57
N ASN A 303 27.37 -6.85 14.14
CA ASN A 303 28.22 -6.43 15.26
C ASN A 303 27.62 -6.66 16.65
N GLU A 304 26.32 -6.71 16.75
CA GLU A 304 25.65 -6.99 18.04
C GLU A 304 25.18 -8.44 18.11
N TYR A 305 24.39 -8.90 17.12
CA TYR A 305 23.81 -10.24 17.17
C TYR A 305 24.84 -11.33 16.83
N LEU A 306 25.41 -11.36 15.62
CA LEU A 306 26.34 -12.41 15.20
C LEU A 306 27.66 -12.37 15.97
N ALA A 307 28.18 -11.18 16.27
CA ALA A 307 29.43 -11.04 17.00
C ALA A 307 29.33 -11.58 18.45
N CYS A 308 28.15 -11.55 19.05
CA CYS A 308 27.91 -12.15 20.36
C CYS A 308 27.53 -13.65 20.26
N LEU A 309 26.68 -14.02 19.32
CA LEU A 309 26.16 -15.39 19.19
C LEU A 309 27.24 -16.38 18.73
N LEU A 310 28.02 -16.06 17.68
CA LEU A 310 28.96 -17.02 17.07
C LEU A 310 30.09 -17.46 18.01
N PRO A 311 30.75 -16.59 18.78
CA PRO A 311 31.76 -17.03 19.74
C PRO A 311 31.15 -17.93 20.84
N ALA A 312 29.96 -17.57 21.38
CA ALA A 312 29.26 -18.36 22.39
C ALA A 312 28.86 -19.74 21.83
N TRP A 313 28.35 -19.79 20.60
CA TRP A 313 28.04 -21.03 19.89
C TRP A 313 29.28 -21.92 19.73
N ASN A 314 30.40 -21.37 19.24
CA ASN A 314 31.64 -22.11 19.03
C ASN A 314 32.21 -22.65 20.35
N ALA A 315 32.18 -21.85 21.42
CA ALA A 315 32.62 -22.29 22.73
C ALA A 315 31.73 -23.42 23.27
N GLY A 316 30.40 -23.29 23.08
CA GLY A 316 29.45 -24.31 23.47
C GLY A 316 29.68 -25.67 22.78
N ILE A 317 29.94 -25.64 21.45
CA ILE A 317 30.24 -26.84 20.66
C ILE A 317 31.52 -27.54 21.17
N GLN A 318 32.56 -26.79 21.53
CA GLN A 318 33.81 -27.34 22.00
C GLN A 318 33.71 -27.99 23.42
N GLN A 319 32.82 -27.47 24.27
CA GLN A 319 32.68 -27.90 25.64
C GLN A 319 31.65 -29.04 25.81
N ASP A 320 30.65 -29.08 24.97
CA ASP A 320 29.53 -30.02 25.12
C ASP A 320 29.53 -31.03 23.96
N ALA A 321 29.98 -32.25 24.24
CA ALA A 321 29.83 -33.37 23.30
C ALA A 321 28.36 -33.77 23.07
N ALA A 322 27.41 -33.12 23.72
CA ALA A 322 25.99 -33.42 23.74
C ALA A 322 25.20 -32.81 22.57
N PHE A 323 25.71 -32.90 21.34
CA PHE A 323 24.88 -32.81 20.14
C PHE A 323 23.75 -33.85 20.07
N SER A 324 23.68 -34.73 21.08
CA SER A 324 22.67 -35.81 21.21
C SER A 324 21.24 -35.29 21.46
N ALA A 325 21.07 -34.02 21.83
CA ALA A 325 19.74 -33.45 22.14
C ALA A 325 18.95 -33.02 20.90
N ILE A 326 19.63 -32.77 19.76
CA ILE A 326 18.98 -32.37 18.52
C ILE A 326 19.22 -33.41 17.44
N PRO A 327 18.18 -33.84 16.69
CA PRO A 327 18.33 -34.76 15.57
C PRO A 327 19.31 -34.23 14.53
N LEU A 328 20.11 -35.12 13.97
CA LEU A 328 21.06 -34.77 12.90
C LEU A 328 20.39 -34.98 11.53
N GLN A 329 20.65 -34.08 10.61
CA GLN A 329 20.14 -34.16 9.23
C GLN A 329 20.46 -35.52 8.58
N ARG A 330 21.63 -36.10 8.84
CA ARG A 330 22.03 -37.42 8.31
C ARG A 330 21.18 -38.59 8.83
N GLU A 331 20.43 -38.40 9.90
CA GLU A 331 19.56 -39.42 10.47
C GLU A 331 18.11 -39.30 9.97
N PHE A 332 17.81 -38.29 9.21
CA PHE A 332 16.45 -37.97 8.77
C PHE A 332 15.72 -39.16 8.15
N TYR A 333 16.36 -39.87 7.20
CA TYR A 333 15.74 -41.02 6.53
C TYR A 333 15.42 -42.13 7.52
N ASN A 334 16.37 -42.50 8.38
CA ASN A 334 16.18 -43.59 9.36
C ASN A 334 15.14 -43.24 10.41
N ALA A 335 15.09 -42.00 10.87
CA ALA A 335 14.17 -41.55 11.90
C ALA A 335 12.73 -41.36 11.39
N ASN A 336 12.55 -40.92 10.16
CA ASN A 336 11.23 -40.46 9.69
C ASN A 336 10.64 -41.34 8.57
N LEU A 337 11.44 -42.03 7.77
CA LEU A 337 10.95 -42.66 6.55
C LEU A 337 11.12 -44.19 6.53
N ARG A 338 12.21 -44.71 7.07
CA ARG A 338 12.59 -46.13 6.96
C ARG A 338 11.49 -47.11 7.35
N TYR A 339 10.68 -46.78 8.34
CA TYR A 339 9.67 -47.67 8.89
C TYR A 339 8.24 -47.19 8.67
N THR A 340 8.04 -46.10 7.94
CA THR A 340 6.69 -45.61 7.65
C THR A 340 5.94 -46.56 6.75
N LYS A 341 4.68 -46.84 7.06
CA LYS A 341 3.76 -47.67 6.25
C LYS A 341 2.71 -46.80 5.52
N GLU A 342 2.68 -45.53 5.82
CA GLU A 342 1.74 -44.58 5.25
C GLU A 342 2.27 -43.99 3.94
N ARG A 343 1.35 -43.54 3.09
CA ARG A 343 1.72 -42.79 1.89
C ARG A 343 2.37 -41.46 2.32
N THR A 344 3.65 -41.36 2.09
CA THR A 344 4.45 -40.22 2.50
C THR A 344 5.04 -39.52 1.27
N VAL A 345 4.95 -38.20 1.22
CA VAL A 345 5.62 -37.34 0.24
C VAL A 345 6.65 -36.50 0.99
N VAL A 346 7.90 -36.54 0.53
CA VAL A 346 8.99 -35.74 1.07
C VAL A 346 9.29 -34.60 0.10
N ILE A 347 9.15 -33.38 0.58
CA ILE A 347 9.51 -32.18 -0.16
C ILE A 347 10.80 -31.64 0.46
N ILE A 348 11.88 -31.65 -0.28
CA ILE A 348 13.17 -31.09 0.15
C ILE A 348 13.25 -29.68 -0.42
N SER A 349 13.32 -28.69 0.46
CA SER A 349 13.54 -27.30 0.08
C SER A 349 14.98 -26.92 0.34
N ASP A 350 15.67 -26.45 -0.68
CA ASP A 350 17.06 -25.97 -0.54
C ASP A 350 17.10 -24.71 0.33
N ALA A 351 18.15 -24.56 1.12
CA ALA A 351 18.39 -23.44 2.04
C ALA A 351 17.23 -23.16 3.03
N MET A 352 16.41 -24.16 3.39
CA MET A 352 15.37 -24.00 4.39
C MET A 352 15.98 -23.98 5.80
N ARG A 353 16.27 -22.79 6.29
CA ARG A 353 16.69 -22.56 7.67
C ARG A 353 15.49 -22.59 8.60
N TYR A 354 15.75 -22.73 9.93
CA TYR A 354 14.70 -22.82 10.94
C TYR A 354 13.74 -21.61 10.89
N GLU A 355 14.25 -20.38 10.72
CA GLU A 355 13.43 -19.19 10.65
C GLU A 355 12.44 -19.17 9.46
N VAL A 356 12.86 -19.75 8.32
CA VAL A 356 11.98 -19.93 7.15
C VAL A 356 10.93 -21.02 7.46
N GLY A 357 11.35 -22.11 8.12
CA GLY A 357 10.45 -23.16 8.58
C GLY A 357 9.38 -22.63 9.53
N GLN A 358 9.76 -21.73 10.45
CA GLN A 358 8.83 -21.08 11.35
C GLN A 358 7.79 -20.23 10.62
N GLU A 359 8.20 -19.48 9.62
CA GLU A 359 7.25 -18.69 8.81
C GLU A 359 6.29 -19.60 8.04
N LEU A 360 6.79 -20.68 7.43
CA LEU A 360 5.95 -21.65 6.75
C LEU A 360 4.96 -22.32 7.72
N PHE A 361 5.44 -22.72 8.89
CA PHE A 361 4.61 -23.34 9.94
C PHE A 361 3.48 -22.43 10.38
N ALA A 362 3.76 -21.13 10.64
CA ALA A 362 2.74 -20.15 10.99
C ALA A 362 1.66 -20.03 9.92
N ARG A 363 2.06 -19.93 8.64
CA ARG A 363 1.12 -19.87 7.51
C ARG A 363 0.26 -21.15 7.35
N MET A 364 0.83 -22.30 7.65
CA MET A 364 0.08 -23.58 7.60
C MET A 364 -0.92 -23.72 8.74
N GLN A 365 -0.66 -23.12 9.90
CA GLN A 365 -1.61 -23.12 11.02
C GLN A 365 -2.86 -22.29 10.73
N ASP A 366 -2.77 -21.29 9.84
CA ASP A 366 -3.90 -20.47 9.42
C ASP A 366 -4.84 -21.22 8.46
N ASP A 367 -4.40 -22.35 7.88
CA ASP A 367 -5.24 -23.18 7.00
C ASP A 367 -5.93 -24.31 7.79
N PRO A 368 -7.28 -24.28 7.94
CA PRO A 368 -8.02 -25.27 8.69
C PRO A 368 -7.95 -26.70 8.10
N LYS A 369 -7.42 -26.84 6.89
CA LYS A 369 -7.23 -28.14 6.23
C LYS A 369 -5.86 -28.75 6.53
N CYS A 370 -4.97 -28.04 7.18
CA CYS A 370 -3.62 -28.47 7.50
C CYS A 370 -3.45 -28.74 8.99
N THR A 371 -2.77 -29.85 9.31
CA THR A 371 -2.18 -30.08 10.63
C THR A 371 -0.68 -30.06 10.45
N ALA A 372 0.00 -29.10 11.05
CA ALA A 372 1.44 -28.94 10.93
C ALA A 372 2.17 -29.14 12.25
N LYS A 373 3.38 -29.67 12.17
CA LYS A 373 4.32 -29.76 13.29
C LYS A 373 5.69 -29.28 12.80
N LEU A 374 6.30 -28.37 13.52
CA LEU A 374 7.66 -27.93 13.28
C LEU A 374 8.62 -28.68 14.18
N SER A 375 9.73 -29.14 13.61
CA SER A 375 10.86 -29.69 14.36
C SER A 375 12.18 -29.20 13.77
N VAL A 376 13.22 -29.24 14.57
CA VAL A 376 14.57 -28.78 14.18
C VAL A 376 15.52 -29.96 14.01
N GLN A 377 16.49 -29.83 13.13
CA GLN A 377 17.63 -30.74 13.01
C GLN A 377 18.90 -29.93 12.74
N LEU A 378 20.05 -30.47 13.16
CA LEU A 378 21.36 -29.89 12.84
C LEU A 378 21.79 -30.33 11.45
N SER A 379 22.13 -29.35 10.61
CA SER A 379 22.63 -29.65 9.27
C SER A 379 24.05 -30.20 9.29
N VAL A 380 24.39 -30.94 8.24
CA VAL A 380 25.78 -31.37 8.02
C VAL A 380 26.68 -30.18 7.69
N LEU A 381 27.94 -30.26 8.05
CA LEU A 381 28.98 -29.28 7.71
C LEU A 381 30.05 -29.90 6.79
N PRO A 382 30.49 -29.16 5.77
CA PRO A 382 30.00 -27.85 5.31
C PRO A 382 28.62 -27.92 4.70
N SER A 383 27.77 -26.89 4.96
CA SER A 383 26.36 -26.85 4.59
C SER A 383 26.13 -26.49 3.11
N TYR A 384 26.70 -27.25 2.17
CA TYR A 384 26.39 -27.07 0.75
C TYR A 384 25.38 -28.09 0.23
N THR A 385 24.63 -27.74 -0.79
CA THR A 385 23.47 -28.48 -1.29
C THR A 385 23.73 -29.97 -1.54
N ARG A 386 24.84 -30.33 -2.19
CA ARG A 386 25.16 -31.75 -2.53
C ARG A 386 25.33 -32.63 -1.28
N LEU A 387 26.00 -32.14 -0.26
CA LEU A 387 26.20 -32.90 0.99
C LEU A 387 24.90 -32.95 1.78
N GLY A 388 24.16 -31.82 1.88
CA GLY A 388 22.88 -31.77 2.55
C GLY A 388 21.85 -32.69 1.94
N MET A 389 21.76 -32.75 0.60
CA MET A 389 20.88 -33.68 -0.13
C MET A 389 21.27 -35.15 0.13
N ALA A 390 22.58 -35.47 0.05
CA ALA A 390 23.06 -36.81 0.34
C ALA A 390 22.72 -37.23 1.78
N ALA A 391 22.83 -36.31 2.73
CA ALA A 391 22.54 -36.55 4.14
C ALA A 391 21.07 -36.88 4.42
N LEU A 392 20.13 -36.36 3.63
CA LEU A 392 18.69 -36.61 3.78
C LEU A 392 18.23 -37.93 3.14
N LEU A 393 19.05 -38.50 2.25
CA LEU A 393 18.74 -39.75 1.53
C LEU A 393 19.30 -40.98 2.26
N PRO A 394 18.87 -42.21 1.90
CA PRO A 394 19.44 -43.44 2.44
C PRO A 394 20.94 -43.52 2.13
N HIS A 395 21.75 -43.69 3.14
CA HIS A 395 23.20 -43.89 3.01
C HIS A 395 23.75 -44.81 4.11
N LYS A 396 24.91 -45.43 3.86
CA LYS A 396 25.65 -46.22 4.86
C LYS A 396 26.74 -45.40 5.54
N THR A 397 27.37 -44.56 4.76
CA THR A 397 28.41 -43.59 5.21
C THR A 397 28.18 -42.30 4.45
N LEU A 398 28.47 -41.20 5.08
CA LEU A 398 28.36 -39.86 4.50
C LEU A 398 29.77 -39.26 4.35
#